data_9512ab8fbccf4cdb17f971641ebdb791
#
_entry.id   9512ab8fbccf4cdb17f971641ebdb791
#
_cell.length_a   1.000
_cell.length_b   1.000
_cell.length_c   1.000
_cell.angle_alpha   90.00
_cell.angle_beta   90.00
_cell.angle_gamma   90.00
#
_symmetry.space_group_name_H-M   'P 1'
#
loop_
_entity.id
_entity.type
_entity.pdbx_description
1 polymer ?
#
loop_
_entity_poly.entity_id
_entity_poly.type
_entity_poly.pdbx_seq_one_letter_code
_entity_poly.pdbx_strand_id
1 'polypeptide(L)'
;MSARLPLMSEEALQQTTCKILEAYARPDIEWHHVPNGGKRDKRTANLMKLAGVRPGVADWMFVIDGLAVALELKTEVGVQSQNQIDFQERFERAGGKYFIAFGLDQALGVLAGLNVFRPGISFTSQPLLTRPDGLGVRRGGQLKGLPNDYVPLPKAAQLK
;
A
#
# COMPACT_ATOMS: atom_id res chain seq x y z
N MET A 1 -24.33 0.08 -21.61
CA MET A 1 -23.06 0.83 -21.41
C MET A 1 -22.75 0.80 -19.93
N SER A 2 -21.72 0.08 -19.54
CA SER A 2 -21.24 0.13 -18.15
C SER A 2 -20.46 1.42 -17.98
N ALA A 3 -21.00 2.36 -17.21
CA ALA A 3 -20.27 3.57 -16.85
C ALA A 3 -19.08 3.15 -15.99
N ARG A 4 -17.87 3.37 -16.48
CA ARG A 4 -16.65 3.17 -15.70
C ARG A 4 -16.70 4.16 -14.54
N LEU A 5 -16.68 3.66 -13.30
CA LEU A 5 -16.55 4.53 -12.15
C LEU A 5 -15.28 5.37 -12.30
N PRO A 6 -15.32 6.67 -11.93
CA PRO A 6 -14.14 7.51 -11.99
C PRO A 6 -13.03 6.91 -11.14
N LEU A 7 -11.80 6.94 -11.64
CA LEU A 7 -10.62 6.51 -10.89
C LEU A 7 -10.51 7.34 -9.62
N MET A 8 -10.24 6.66 -8.50
CA MET A 8 -10.02 7.32 -7.22
C MET A 8 -8.75 8.18 -7.31
N SER A 9 -8.82 9.42 -6.83
CA SER A 9 -7.62 10.26 -6.71
C SER A 9 -6.68 9.69 -5.64
N GLU A 10 -5.40 10.05 -5.71
CA GLU A 10 -4.40 9.63 -4.72
C GLU A 10 -4.82 10.04 -3.29
N GLU A 11 -5.28 11.28 -3.13
CA GLU A 11 -5.79 11.78 -1.84
C GLU A 11 -7.00 10.98 -1.33
N ALA A 12 -7.97 10.70 -2.19
CA ALA A 12 -9.15 9.90 -1.82
C ALA A 12 -8.76 8.46 -1.44
N LEU A 13 -7.78 7.88 -2.14
CA LEU A 13 -7.25 6.55 -1.82
C LEU A 13 -6.59 6.53 -0.43
N GLN A 14 -5.77 7.52 -0.11
CA GLN A 14 -5.14 7.68 1.20
C GLN A 14 -6.18 7.85 2.31
N GLN A 15 -7.13 8.77 2.13
CA GLN A 15 -8.18 9.04 3.13
C GLN A 15 -9.09 7.84 3.37
N THR A 16 -9.45 7.10 2.31
CA THR A 16 -10.29 5.91 2.42
C THR A 16 -9.55 4.79 3.15
N THR A 17 -8.29 4.57 2.82
CA THR A 17 -7.43 3.59 3.50
C THR A 17 -7.32 3.93 5.00
N CYS A 18 -7.11 5.19 5.35
CA CYS A 18 -7.06 5.65 6.73
C CYS A 18 -8.34 5.31 7.50
N LYS A 19 -9.51 5.68 6.95
CA LYS A 19 -10.81 5.40 7.59
C LYS A 19 -11.05 3.89 7.80
N ILE A 20 -10.63 3.07 6.86
CA ILE A 20 -10.74 1.61 6.97
C ILE A 20 -9.82 1.08 8.06
N LEU A 21 -8.57 1.55 8.13
CA LEU A 21 -7.64 1.16 9.19
C LEU A 21 -8.13 1.59 10.56
N GLU A 22 -8.60 2.83 10.72
CA GLU A 22 -9.19 3.32 11.97
C GLU A 22 -10.38 2.47 12.44
N ALA A 23 -11.25 2.07 11.50
CA ALA A 23 -12.46 1.32 11.82
C ALA A 23 -12.18 -0.16 12.10
N TYR A 24 -11.24 -0.78 11.41
CA TYR A 24 -11.15 -2.24 11.32
C TYR A 24 -9.77 -2.85 11.64
N ALA A 25 -8.72 -2.06 11.81
CA ALA A 25 -7.41 -2.60 12.14
C ALA A 25 -7.42 -3.29 13.52
N ARG A 26 -6.60 -4.32 13.66
CA ARG A 26 -6.36 -4.98 14.95
C ARG A 26 -5.73 -4.00 15.94
N PRO A 27 -6.11 -4.05 17.24
CA PRO A 27 -5.56 -3.13 18.25
C PRO A 27 -4.10 -3.44 18.64
N ASP A 28 -3.58 -4.59 18.26
CA ASP A 28 -2.24 -5.08 18.61
C ASP A 28 -1.20 -4.87 17.50
N ILE A 29 -1.52 -4.07 16.50
CA ILE A 29 -0.58 -3.61 15.47
C ILE A 29 -0.37 -2.10 15.59
N GLU A 30 0.80 -1.65 15.15
CA GLU A 30 1.07 -0.21 14.98
C GLU A 30 1.00 0.13 13.51
N TRP A 31 0.40 1.27 13.18
CA TRP A 31 0.37 1.78 11.82
C TRP A 31 0.27 3.31 11.80
N HIS A 32 0.86 3.92 10.79
CA HIS A 32 0.74 5.35 10.56
C HIS A 32 0.99 5.70 9.09
N HIS A 33 0.42 6.81 8.68
CA HIS A 33 0.68 7.43 7.38
C HIS A 33 1.95 8.28 7.45
N VAL A 34 2.78 8.19 6.42
CA VAL A 34 3.97 9.03 6.25
C VAL A 34 3.64 10.16 5.27
N PRO A 35 3.58 11.42 5.72
CA PRO A 35 3.22 12.54 4.87
C PRO A 35 4.37 12.90 3.91
N ASN A 36 4.47 12.19 2.81
CA ASN A 36 5.52 12.39 1.79
C ASN A 36 5.20 13.51 0.80
N GLY A 37 3.94 13.97 0.74
CA GLY A 37 3.45 14.98 -0.18
C GLY A 37 3.66 16.42 0.30
N GLY A 38 3.53 17.35 -0.64
CA GLY A 38 3.53 18.80 -0.41
C GLY A 38 4.74 19.50 -1.01
N LYS A 39 4.46 20.62 -1.70
CA LYS A 39 5.52 21.51 -2.18
C LYS A 39 6.19 22.16 -0.96
N ARG A 40 7.47 21.95 -0.81
CA ARG A 40 8.29 22.53 0.24
C ARG A 40 9.28 23.50 -0.39
N ASP A 41 9.53 24.63 0.25
CA ASP A 41 10.62 25.50 -0.15
C ASP A 41 11.98 24.83 0.07
N LYS A 42 13.00 25.28 -0.66
CA LYS A 42 14.35 24.67 -0.63
C LYS A 42 14.98 24.65 0.76
N ARG A 43 14.71 25.67 1.58
CA ARG A 43 15.28 25.78 2.94
C ARG A 43 14.68 24.69 3.85
N THR A 44 13.35 24.56 3.84
CA THR A 44 12.64 23.54 4.59
C THR A 44 13.06 22.14 4.16
N ALA A 45 13.17 21.88 2.84
CA ALA A 45 13.63 20.62 2.32
C ALA A 45 15.04 20.23 2.78
N ASN A 46 15.97 21.21 2.80
CA ASN A 46 17.33 21.01 3.29
C ASN A 46 17.37 20.73 4.80
N LEU A 47 16.61 21.46 5.60
CA LEU A 47 16.51 21.23 7.04
C LEU A 47 15.96 19.82 7.36
N MET A 48 14.93 19.39 6.64
CA MET A 48 14.38 18.05 6.80
C MET A 48 15.38 16.97 6.42
N LYS A 49 16.15 17.18 5.34
CA LYS A 49 17.22 16.25 4.93
C LYS A 49 18.32 16.16 5.99
N LEU A 50 18.73 17.29 6.59
CA LEU A 50 19.69 17.32 7.68
C LEU A 50 19.14 16.66 8.96
N ALA A 51 17.84 16.74 9.19
CA ALA A 51 17.14 16.04 10.26
C ALA A 51 16.94 14.54 10.00
N GLY A 52 17.42 14.00 8.88
CA GLY A 52 17.35 12.58 8.55
C GLY A 52 16.11 12.15 7.78
N VAL A 53 15.25 13.10 7.35
CA VAL A 53 14.11 12.77 6.47
C VAL A 53 14.64 12.28 5.12
N ARG A 54 14.20 11.09 4.72
CA ARG A 54 14.63 10.45 3.48
C ARG A 54 13.51 10.50 2.44
N PRO A 55 13.83 10.75 1.15
CA PRO A 55 12.85 10.69 0.09
C PRO A 55 12.44 9.26 -0.19
N GLY A 56 11.24 9.09 -0.73
CA GLY A 56 10.75 7.82 -1.25
C GLY A 56 10.24 6.83 -0.20
N VAL A 57 10.14 7.25 1.07
CA VAL A 57 9.49 6.42 2.11
C VAL A 57 8.05 6.12 1.67
N ALA A 58 7.60 4.88 1.90
CA ALA A 58 6.24 4.47 1.56
C ALA A 58 5.17 5.29 2.28
N ASP A 59 3.97 5.32 1.73
CA ASP A 59 2.85 6.10 2.28
C ASP A 59 2.40 5.62 3.66
N TRP A 60 2.48 4.33 3.92
CA TRP A 60 2.04 3.69 5.15
C TRP A 60 3.12 2.79 5.72
N MET A 61 3.33 2.90 7.02
CA MET A 61 4.22 2.03 7.79
C MET A 61 3.42 1.25 8.81
N PHE A 62 3.78 -0.03 8.96
CA PHE A 62 3.15 -0.94 9.91
C PHE A 62 4.20 -1.70 10.71
N VAL A 63 3.86 -2.04 11.95
CA VAL A 63 4.50 -3.12 12.70
C VAL A 63 3.44 -4.18 12.98
N ILE A 64 3.60 -5.34 12.40
CA ILE A 64 2.63 -6.44 12.45
C ILE A 64 3.37 -7.68 12.94
N ASP A 65 2.99 -8.18 14.13
CA ASP A 65 3.60 -9.38 14.72
C ASP A 65 5.14 -9.32 14.76
N GLY A 66 5.69 -8.14 15.07
CA GLY A 66 7.13 -7.87 15.13
C GLY A 66 7.80 -7.61 13.77
N LEU A 67 7.07 -7.67 12.67
CA LEU A 67 7.57 -7.40 11.34
C LEU A 67 7.29 -5.95 10.92
N ALA A 68 8.31 -5.25 10.44
CA ALA A 68 8.15 -3.95 9.80
C ALA A 68 7.62 -4.12 8.37
N VAL A 69 6.53 -3.45 8.06
CA VAL A 69 5.88 -3.49 6.75
C VAL A 69 5.69 -2.09 6.22
N ALA A 70 5.99 -1.88 4.95
CA ALA A 70 5.77 -0.64 4.22
C ALA A 70 4.77 -0.88 3.09
N LEU A 71 3.78 -0.01 2.95
CA LEU A 71 2.78 -0.05 1.88
C LEU A 71 2.77 1.26 1.13
N GLU A 72 3.09 1.20 -0.15
CA GLU A 72 2.95 2.30 -1.10
C GLU A 72 1.63 2.19 -1.84
N LEU A 73 0.85 3.26 -1.85
CA LEU A 73 -0.40 3.33 -2.60
C LEU A 73 -0.17 4.06 -3.93
N LYS A 74 -0.69 3.51 -4.99
CA LYS A 74 -0.67 4.10 -6.33
C LYS A 74 -2.08 4.15 -6.89
N THR A 75 -2.36 5.18 -7.66
CA THR A 75 -3.51 5.12 -8.57
C THR A 75 -3.28 4.03 -9.62
N GLU A 76 -4.32 3.58 -10.30
CA GLU A 76 -4.22 2.50 -11.30
C GLU A 76 -3.20 2.80 -12.43
N VAL A 77 -2.86 4.07 -12.64
CA VAL A 77 -1.92 4.53 -13.66
C VAL A 77 -0.59 5.04 -13.08
N GLY A 78 -0.46 5.03 -11.76
CA GLY A 78 0.75 5.50 -11.08
C GLY A 78 1.96 4.62 -11.36
N VAL A 79 3.15 5.21 -11.21
CA VAL A 79 4.43 4.49 -11.31
C VAL A 79 5.30 4.81 -10.09
N GLN A 80 6.15 3.88 -9.75
CA GLN A 80 7.12 4.08 -8.67
C GLN A 80 8.23 5.03 -9.14
N SER A 81 8.58 6.03 -8.32
CA SER A 81 9.74 6.87 -8.56
C SER A 81 11.04 6.15 -8.18
N GLN A 82 12.19 6.65 -8.68
CA GLN A 82 13.49 6.06 -8.32
C GLN A 82 13.74 6.10 -6.80
N ASN A 83 13.39 7.21 -6.13
CA ASN A 83 13.53 7.31 -4.68
C ASN A 83 12.71 6.24 -3.92
N GLN A 84 11.54 5.88 -4.43
CA GLN A 84 10.71 4.83 -3.84
C GLN A 84 11.33 3.44 -4.08
N ILE A 85 11.91 3.21 -5.24
CA ILE A 85 12.65 1.97 -5.55
C ILE A 85 13.86 1.84 -4.61
N ASP A 86 14.64 2.90 -4.48
CA ASP A 86 15.82 2.93 -3.59
C ASP A 86 15.43 2.72 -2.12
N PHE A 87 14.29 3.28 -1.69
CA PHE A 87 13.77 3.04 -0.33
C PHE A 87 13.35 1.59 -0.17
N GLN A 88 12.60 1.04 -1.12
CA GLN A 88 12.18 -0.36 -1.11
C GLN A 88 13.37 -1.29 -0.94
N GLU A 89 14.41 -1.15 -1.76
CA GLU A 89 15.61 -1.99 -1.71
C GLU A 89 16.31 -1.92 -0.34
N ARG A 90 16.44 -0.71 0.22
CA ARG A 90 17.03 -0.54 1.56
C ARG A 90 16.18 -1.16 2.66
N PHE A 91 14.87 -0.99 2.57
CA PHE A 91 13.91 -1.48 3.56
C PHE A 91 13.86 -3.01 3.58
N GLU A 92 13.80 -3.63 2.40
CA GLU A 92 13.81 -5.08 2.26
C GLU A 92 15.15 -5.70 2.68
N ARG A 93 16.27 -5.06 2.34
CA ARG A 93 17.60 -5.48 2.81
C ARG A 93 17.73 -5.44 4.33
N ALA A 94 17.05 -4.51 4.98
CA ALA A 94 16.99 -4.41 6.44
C ALA A 94 16.03 -5.40 7.11
N GLY A 95 15.36 -6.27 6.33
CA GLY A 95 14.43 -7.29 6.81
C GLY A 95 12.96 -6.87 6.84
N GLY A 96 12.62 -5.65 6.38
CA GLY A 96 11.23 -5.22 6.22
C GLY A 96 10.55 -5.87 5.01
N LYS A 97 9.23 -5.78 4.96
CA LYS A 97 8.42 -6.17 3.81
C LYS A 97 7.82 -4.95 3.16
N TYR A 98 7.99 -4.83 1.84
CA TYR A 98 7.50 -3.69 1.08
C TYR A 98 6.44 -4.13 0.07
N PHE A 99 5.32 -3.42 0.05
CA PHE A 99 4.20 -3.70 -0.86
C PHE A 99 3.83 -2.44 -1.63
N ILE A 100 3.39 -2.64 -2.88
CA ILE A 100 2.77 -1.60 -3.69
C ILE A 100 1.37 -2.06 -4.02
N ALA A 101 0.38 -1.22 -3.79
CA ALA A 101 -0.99 -1.50 -4.16
C ALA A 101 -1.52 -0.44 -5.13
N PHE A 102 -2.11 -0.90 -6.22
CA PHE A 102 -2.72 -0.05 -7.25
C PHE A 102 -4.23 -0.01 -7.05
N GLY A 103 -4.72 1.10 -6.54
CA GLY A 103 -6.13 1.25 -6.16
C GLY A 103 -6.50 0.60 -4.84
N LEU A 104 -7.72 0.86 -4.40
CA LEU A 104 -8.21 0.45 -3.08
C LEU A 104 -8.32 -1.08 -2.95
N ASP A 105 -8.79 -1.77 -3.98
CA ASP A 105 -9.01 -3.22 -3.90
C ASP A 105 -7.70 -3.98 -3.67
N GLN A 106 -6.62 -3.57 -4.33
CA GLN A 106 -5.30 -4.17 -4.09
C GLN A 106 -4.78 -3.82 -2.69
N ALA A 107 -4.96 -2.57 -2.24
CA ALA A 107 -4.56 -2.16 -0.90
C ALA A 107 -5.25 -3.02 0.17
N LEU A 108 -6.56 -3.20 0.06
CA LEU A 108 -7.33 -4.04 0.99
C LEU A 108 -6.92 -5.52 0.90
N GLY A 109 -6.61 -6.01 -0.29
CA GLY A 109 -6.10 -7.37 -0.48
C GLY A 109 -4.76 -7.59 0.22
N VAL A 110 -3.82 -6.65 0.10
CA VAL A 110 -2.53 -6.69 0.82
C VAL A 110 -2.74 -6.66 2.33
N LEU A 111 -3.53 -5.71 2.82
CA LEU A 111 -3.80 -5.54 4.26
C LEU A 111 -4.50 -6.77 4.86
N ALA A 112 -5.47 -7.35 4.15
CA ALA A 112 -6.13 -8.57 4.57
C ALA A 112 -5.18 -9.77 4.61
N GLY A 113 -4.32 -9.91 3.59
CA GLY A 113 -3.31 -10.97 3.54
C GLY A 113 -2.26 -10.86 4.64
N LEU A 114 -1.99 -9.67 5.12
CA LEU A 114 -1.10 -9.40 6.26
C LEU A 114 -1.78 -9.52 7.62
N ASN A 115 -3.04 -9.94 7.67
CA ASN A 115 -3.83 -10.02 8.90
C ASN A 115 -3.94 -8.69 9.67
N VAL A 116 -4.00 -7.59 8.94
CA VAL A 116 -4.14 -6.25 9.55
C VAL A 116 -5.49 -6.06 10.22
N PHE A 117 -6.53 -6.67 9.69
CA PHE A 117 -7.91 -6.47 10.14
C PHE A 117 -8.31 -7.40 11.27
N ARG A 118 -9.24 -6.96 12.10
CA ARG A 118 -9.84 -7.76 13.16
C ARG A 118 -10.52 -9.02 12.59
N PRO A 119 -10.56 -10.13 13.31
CA PRO A 119 -11.26 -11.35 12.89
C PRO A 119 -12.71 -11.07 12.48
N GLY A 120 -13.16 -11.71 11.42
CA GLY A 120 -14.52 -11.55 10.88
C GLY A 120 -14.70 -10.37 9.92
N ILE A 121 -13.69 -9.51 9.76
CA ILE A 121 -13.71 -8.46 8.75
C ILE A 121 -13.21 -9.02 7.42
N SER A 122 -14.03 -8.93 6.40
CA SER A 122 -13.67 -9.28 5.02
C SER A 122 -14.11 -8.18 4.08
N PHE A 123 -13.26 -7.87 3.12
CA PHE A 123 -13.60 -6.97 2.02
C PHE A 123 -13.85 -7.81 0.77
N THR A 124 -14.97 -7.58 0.12
CA THR A 124 -15.23 -8.19 -1.18
C THR A 124 -14.37 -7.45 -2.20
N SER A 125 -13.21 -8.01 -2.53
CA SER A 125 -12.45 -7.51 -3.68
C SER A 125 -13.29 -7.77 -4.92
N GLN A 126 -13.57 -6.73 -5.68
CA GLN A 126 -13.99 -6.93 -7.06
C GLN A 126 -12.83 -7.64 -7.78
N PRO A 127 -13.10 -8.61 -8.66
CA PRO A 127 -12.04 -9.20 -9.45
C PRO A 127 -11.28 -8.04 -10.13
N LEU A 128 -9.96 -8.08 -10.07
CA LEU A 128 -9.09 -7.17 -10.82
C LEU A 128 -9.64 -7.13 -12.25
N LEU A 129 -10.25 -6.01 -12.62
CA LEU A 129 -10.68 -5.80 -13.98
C LEU A 129 -9.42 -5.87 -14.84
N THR A 130 -9.25 -6.97 -15.53
CA THR A 130 -8.29 -7.05 -16.62
C THR A 130 -8.51 -5.83 -17.50
N ARG A 131 -7.47 -5.07 -17.77
CA ARG A 131 -7.55 -3.93 -18.67
C ARG A 131 -8.21 -4.39 -19.96
N PRO A 132 -9.00 -3.50 -20.62
CA PRO A 132 -9.66 -3.83 -21.89
C PRO A 132 -8.72 -4.29 -23.02
N ASP A 133 -7.41 -4.06 -22.87
CA ASP A 133 -6.37 -4.43 -23.82
C ASP A 133 -5.81 -5.86 -23.62
N GLY A 134 -6.35 -6.62 -22.67
CA GLY A 134 -5.87 -7.98 -22.38
C GLY A 134 -4.41 -8.06 -21.91
N LEU A 135 -3.74 -6.92 -21.79
CA LEU A 135 -2.44 -6.82 -21.20
C LEU A 135 -2.61 -6.95 -19.70
N GLY A 136 -2.26 -8.10 -19.18
CA GLY A 136 -2.09 -8.31 -17.75
C GLY A 136 -1.35 -7.11 -17.18
N VAL A 137 -1.66 -6.77 -15.94
CA VAL A 137 -1.06 -5.68 -15.18
C VAL A 137 0.33 -5.37 -15.70
N ARG A 138 0.58 -4.14 -16.18
CA ARG A 138 1.91 -3.70 -16.66
C ARG A 138 2.98 -4.24 -15.73
N ARG A 139 4.18 -4.55 -16.23
CA ARG A 139 5.32 -5.03 -15.42
C ARG A 139 5.60 -4.22 -14.15
N GLY A 140 5.06 -3.02 -14.01
CA GLY A 140 5.02 -2.22 -12.78
C GLY A 140 3.75 -2.36 -11.95
N GLY A 141 2.79 -3.15 -12.36
CA GLY A 141 1.50 -3.35 -11.68
C GLY A 141 1.38 -4.69 -10.98
N GLN A 142 2.40 -5.50 -10.95
CA GLN A 142 2.47 -6.63 -10.03
C GLN A 142 2.65 -6.09 -8.61
N LEU A 143 2.02 -6.73 -7.65
CA LEU A 143 2.27 -6.50 -6.23
C LEU A 143 3.75 -6.80 -5.97
N LYS A 144 4.62 -5.80 -6.18
CA LYS A 144 6.03 -5.93 -5.83
C LYS A 144 6.14 -6.02 -4.32
N GLY A 145 6.97 -6.93 -3.85
CA GLY A 145 7.17 -7.18 -2.42
C GLY A 145 6.28 -8.28 -1.83
N LEU A 146 5.28 -8.77 -2.57
CA LEU A 146 4.69 -10.05 -2.22
C LEU A 146 5.72 -11.15 -2.48
N PRO A 147 5.93 -12.08 -1.54
CA PRO A 147 6.66 -13.30 -1.82
C PRO A 147 6.09 -13.96 -3.08
N ASN A 148 6.94 -14.60 -3.89
CA ASN A 148 6.49 -15.33 -5.10
C ASN A 148 5.45 -16.42 -4.79
N ASP A 149 5.36 -16.84 -3.53
CA ASP A 149 4.44 -17.80 -2.96
C ASP A 149 3.28 -17.19 -2.19
N TYR A 150 3.12 -15.84 -2.25
CA TYR A 150 1.98 -15.17 -1.61
C TYR A 150 0.68 -15.65 -2.25
N VAL A 151 -0.03 -16.48 -1.52
CA VAL A 151 -1.41 -16.87 -1.81
C VAL A 151 -2.29 -16.11 -0.83
N PRO A 152 -3.22 -15.24 -1.30
CA PRO A 152 -4.20 -14.64 -0.42
C PRO A 152 -4.92 -15.77 0.35
N LEU A 153 -5.03 -15.60 1.68
CA LEU A 153 -5.75 -16.61 2.49
C LEU A 153 -7.16 -16.78 1.91
N PRO A 154 -7.60 -18.01 1.68
CA PRO A 154 -8.95 -18.28 1.21
C PRO A 154 -9.97 -17.69 2.20
N LYS A 155 -11.06 -17.13 1.70
CA LYS A 155 -12.12 -16.47 2.48
C LYS A 155 -12.58 -17.27 3.72
N ALA A 156 -12.49 -18.61 3.69
CA ALA A 156 -12.84 -19.47 4.80
C ALA A 156 -11.85 -19.45 5.98
N ALA A 157 -10.61 -19.03 5.77
CA ALA A 157 -9.61 -18.91 6.84
C ALA A 157 -9.71 -17.57 7.59
N GLN A 158 -10.50 -16.63 7.07
CA GLN A 158 -10.76 -15.32 7.68
C GLN A 158 -11.92 -15.36 8.69
N LEU A 159 -12.57 -16.52 8.84
CA LEU A 159 -13.77 -16.73 9.69
C LEU A 159 -13.45 -17.48 11.00
N LYS A 160 -12.21 -17.56 11.42
CA LYS A 160 -11.86 -18.15 12.72
C LYS A 160 -11.16 -17.15 13.62
#